data_07c1012f40963d0495acc88991e1fdf1
#
_entry.id   07c1012f40963d0495acc88991e1fdf1
#
_cell.length_a   1.000
_cell.length_b   1.000
_cell.length_c   1.000
_cell.angle_alpha   90.00
_cell.angle_beta   90.00
_cell.angle_gamma   90.00
#
_symmetry.space_group_name_H-M   'P 1'
#
loop_
_entity.id
_entity.type
_entity.pdbx_description
1 polymer ?
#
loop_
_entity_poly.entity_id
_entity_poly.type
_entity_poly.pdbx_seq_one_letter_code
_entity_poly.pdbx_strand_id
1 'polypeptide(L)'
;MKLISPNELNDLINSSEEIAVIDVREEGEFGKEHILLCANISLSQLEIKLPVTVPRKTSQIVICDGNNELSSRAFDVITSYDYTNVSVLKGGVKAWESTGFEVFSGINVPSKAFGEFVEHTYKTPSISAKELKDMMDNNQDLIVLDSRPMDEYRVMNIPTGIDMPGAELVYRIEDAPITKNTTVVVNCAGRTRSIIAVSYTHLRAHET
;
A
#
# COMPACT_ATOMS: atom_id res chain seq x y z
N MET A 1 12.67 -28.73 4.95
CA MET A 1 12.22 -27.49 4.28
C MET A 1 11.62 -27.85 2.92
N LYS A 2 10.36 -27.51 2.68
CA LYS A 2 9.68 -27.72 1.39
C LYS A 2 10.02 -26.53 0.46
N LEU A 3 10.39 -26.83 -0.77
CA LEU A 3 10.62 -25.81 -1.81
C LEU A 3 9.47 -25.82 -2.82
N ILE A 4 9.05 -24.66 -3.30
CA ILE A 4 8.11 -24.50 -4.40
C ILE A 4 8.76 -23.67 -5.51
N SER A 5 8.39 -23.94 -6.76
CA SER A 5 8.85 -23.18 -7.92
C SER A 5 8.08 -21.86 -8.09
N PRO A 6 8.60 -20.91 -8.87
CA PRO A 6 7.85 -19.69 -9.23
C PRO A 6 6.48 -19.98 -9.88
N ASN A 7 6.37 -21.00 -10.74
CA ASN A 7 5.11 -21.37 -11.36
C ASN A 7 4.09 -21.88 -10.32
N GLU A 8 4.51 -22.76 -9.41
CA GLU A 8 3.66 -23.23 -8.32
C GLU A 8 3.19 -22.08 -7.41
N LEU A 9 4.07 -21.10 -7.11
CA LEU A 9 3.68 -19.92 -6.35
C LEU A 9 2.67 -19.07 -7.13
N ASN A 10 2.89 -18.86 -8.42
CA ASN A 10 1.95 -18.11 -9.26
C ASN A 10 0.57 -18.77 -9.29
N ASP A 11 0.52 -20.09 -9.42
CA ASP A 11 -0.74 -20.84 -9.40
C ASP A 11 -1.46 -20.68 -8.05
N LEU A 12 -0.72 -20.74 -6.94
CA LEU A 12 -1.27 -20.52 -5.60
C LEU A 12 -1.81 -19.09 -5.42
N ILE A 13 -1.08 -18.07 -5.86
CA ILE A 13 -1.52 -16.66 -5.78
C ILE A 13 -2.81 -16.43 -6.58
N ASN A 14 -2.98 -17.10 -7.71
CA ASN A 14 -4.16 -16.98 -8.56
C ASN A 14 -5.29 -17.97 -8.21
N SER A 15 -5.09 -18.81 -7.20
CA SER A 15 -6.11 -19.74 -6.70
C SER A 15 -7.08 -19.03 -5.74
N SER A 16 -8.12 -19.76 -5.31
CA SER A 16 -9.02 -19.31 -4.24
C SER A 16 -8.55 -19.73 -2.84
N GLU A 17 -7.38 -20.33 -2.74
CA GLU A 17 -6.82 -20.78 -1.45
C GLU A 17 -6.20 -19.62 -0.69
N GLU A 18 -6.30 -19.66 0.64
CA GLU A 18 -5.64 -18.67 1.50
C GLU A 18 -4.14 -18.94 1.55
N ILE A 19 -3.37 -17.94 1.18
CA ILE A 19 -1.90 -17.99 1.18
C ILE A 19 -1.32 -16.71 1.79
N ALA A 20 -0.24 -16.86 2.55
CA ALA A 20 0.61 -15.76 3.00
C ALA A 20 1.97 -15.85 2.31
N VAL A 21 2.27 -14.93 1.41
CA VAL A 21 3.60 -14.79 0.80
C VAL A 21 4.38 -13.75 1.60
N ILE A 22 5.52 -14.13 2.17
CA ILE A 22 6.28 -13.28 3.10
C ILE A 22 7.69 -13.08 2.55
N ASP A 23 8.03 -11.83 2.29
CA ASP A 23 9.39 -11.43 1.96
C ASP A 23 10.16 -11.05 3.23
N VAL A 24 11.24 -11.77 3.49
CA VAL A 24 12.01 -11.64 4.74
C VAL A 24 13.22 -10.72 4.63
N ARG A 25 13.36 -10.03 3.50
CA ARG A 25 14.39 -8.99 3.32
C ARG A 25 14.05 -7.73 4.10
N GLU A 26 15.04 -6.89 4.36
CA GLU A 26 14.80 -5.56 4.92
C GLU A 26 14.03 -4.68 3.92
N GLU A 27 13.25 -3.72 4.43
CA GLU A 27 12.35 -2.89 3.63
C GLU A 27 13.06 -2.18 2.46
N GLY A 28 14.32 -1.76 2.67
CA GLY A 28 15.10 -1.13 1.62
C GLY A 28 15.41 -2.05 0.43
N GLU A 29 15.57 -3.36 0.66
CA GLU A 29 15.75 -4.35 -0.42
C GLU A 29 14.42 -4.77 -1.03
N PHE A 30 13.39 -4.97 -0.21
CA PHE A 30 12.03 -5.20 -0.65
C PHE A 30 11.52 -4.08 -1.57
N GLY A 31 11.78 -2.82 -1.20
CA GLY A 31 11.35 -1.66 -1.96
C GLY A 31 12.04 -1.50 -3.33
N LYS A 32 13.16 -2.19 -3.58
CA LYS A 32 13.79 -2.19 -4.90
C LYS A 32 13.03 -3.06 -5.89
N GLU A 33 12.67 -4.27 -5.46
CA GLU A 33 11.94 -5.25 -6.27
C GLU A 33 11.23 -6.27 -5.36
N HIS A 34 9.99 -6.61 -5.63
CA HIS A 34 9.25 -7.64 -4.88
C HIS A 34 8.08 -8.21 -5.70
N ILE A 35 7.51 -9.31 -5.22
CA ILE A 35 6.28 -9.90 -5.75
C ILE A 35 5.08 -9.11 -5.24
N LEU A 36 4.14 -8.72 -6.09
CA LEU A 36 3.05 -7.76 -5.81
C LEU A 36 2.27 -8.02 -4.51
N LEU A 37 1.90 -9.27 -4.27
CA LEU A 37 1.07 -9.64 -3.10
C LEU A 37 1.90 -10.14 -1.91
N CYS A 38 3.20 -9.88 -1.91
CA CYS A 38 4.10 -10.28 -0.84
C CYS A 38 4.02 -9.29 0.32
N ALA A 39 3.85 -9.78 1.54
CA ALA A 39 3.98 -8.96 2.74
C ALA A 39 5.44 -8.88 3.17
N ASN A 40 5.96 -7.68 3.39
CA ASN A 40 7.31 -7.52 3.91
C ASN A 40 7.34 -7.68 5.44
N ILE A 41 7.96 -8.75 5.89
CA ILE A 41 8.27 -8.99 7.31
C ILE A 41 9.74 -9.41 7.40
N SER A 42 10.62 -8.42 7.58
CA SER A 42 12.06 -8.68 7.62
C SER A 42 12.41 -9.74 8.67
N LEU A 43 13.44 -10.53 8.39
CA LEU A 43 13.93 -11.57 9.32
C LEU A 43 14.18 -11.00 10.73
N SER A 44 14.64 -9.76 10.83
CA SER A 44 14.90 -9.07 12.10
C SER A 44 13.63 -8.77 12.93
N GLN A 45 12.45 -8.78 12.30
CA GLN A 45 11.15 -8.49 12.93
C GLN A 45 10.17 -9.66 12.87
N LEU A 46 10.61 -10.79 12.31
CA LEU A 46 9.75 -11.93 12.00
C LEU A 46 9.04 -12.48 13.25
N GLU A 47 9.75 -12.65 14.35
CA GLU A 47 9.21 -13.16 15.61
C GLU A 47 8.11 -12.29 16.20
N ILE A 48 8.18 -10.97 16.00
CA ILE A 48 7.23 -10.00 16.55
C ILE A 48 6.02 -9.84 15.63
N LYS A 49 6.28 -9.70 14.32
CA LYS A 49 5.22 -9.36 13.36
C LYS A 49 4.43 -10.55 12.83
N LEU A 50 5.08 -11.71 12.67
CA LEU A 50 4.43 -12.89 12.08
C LEU A 50 3.17 -13.34 12.83
N PRO A 51 3.17 -13.46 14.17
CA PRO A 51 1.98 -13.91 14.91
C PRO A 51 0.77 -12.97 14.76
N VAL A 52 1.01 -11.69 14.51
CA VAL A 52 -0.05 -10.69 14.31
C VAL A 52 -0.52 -10.71 12.84
N THR A 53 0.40 -10.86 11.89
CA THR A 53 0.07 -10.83 10.46
C THR A 53 -0.54 -12.14 9.99
N VAL A 54 -0.07 -13.29 10.49
CA VAL A 54 -0.55 -14.63 10.17
C VAL A 54 -0.92 -15.36 11.47
N PRO A 55 -2.06 -15.05 12.09
CA PRO A 55 -2.41 -15.57 13.41
C PRO A 55 -2.70 -17.08 13.41
N ARG A 56 -3.11 -17.67 12.28
CA ARG A 56 -3.44 -19.08 12.15
C ARG A 56 -2.19 -19.89 11.80
N LYS A 57 -1.80 -20.80 12.69
CA LYS A 57 -0.59 -21.63 12.55
C LYS A 57 -0.63 -22.63 11.39
N THR A 58 -1.83 -22.94 10.88
CA THR A 58 -2.05 -23.86 9.74
C THR A 58 -2.13 -23.15 8.40
N SER A 59 -2.11 -21.82 8.36
CA SER A 59 -2.09 -21.06 7.10
C SER A 59 -0.91 -21.46 6.24
N GLN A 60 -1.13 -21.51 4.93
CA GLN A 60 -0.06 -21.77 3.98
C GLN A 60 0.84 -20.55 3.88
N ILE A 61 2.10 -20.73 4.25
CA ILE A 61 3.12 -19.67 4.17
C ILE A 61 4.14 -20.02 3.10
N VAL A 62 4.44 -19.07 2.24
CA VAL A 62 5.55 -19.12 1.31
C VAL A 62 6.54 -18.00 1.64
N ILE A 63 7.75 -18.40 2.02
CA ILE A 63 8.84 -17.48 2.32
C ILE A 63 9.58 -17.16 1.02
N CYS A 64 9.86 -15.88 0.78
CA CYS A 64 10.75 -15.45 -0.28
C CYS A 64 11.80 -14.46 0.25
N ASP A 65 12.91 -14.38 -0.46
CA ASP A 65 13.98 -13.41 -0.31
C ASP A 65 14.62 -13.16 -1.70
N GLY A 66 15.80 -12.55 -1.76
CA GLY A 66 16.47 -12.30 -3.03
C GLY A 66 16.89 -13.57 -3.77
N ASN A 67 17.50 -14.53 -3.05
CA ASN A 67 18.19 -15.68 -3.66
C ASN A 67 18.30 -16.91 -2.74
N ASN A 68 17.48 -17.02 -1.72
CA ASN A 68 17.46 -18.05 -0.66
C ASN A 68 18.57 -17.97 0.41
N GLU A 69 19.22 -16.84 0.58
CA GLU A 69 20.20 -16.66 1.65
C GLU A 69 19.54 -16.53 3.04
N LEU A 70 18.41 -15.81 3.13
CA LEU A 70 17.68 -15.56 4.37
C LEU A 70 16.57 -16.57 4.63
N SER A 71 16.01 -17.16 3.58
CA SER A 71 14.82 -18.00 3.64
C SER A 71 14.99 -19.23 4.51
N SER A 72 16.20 -19.83 4.56
CA SER A 72 16.47 -21.00 5.43
C SER A 72 16.34 -20.63 6.91
N ARG A 73 16.93 -19.51 7.31
CA ARG A 73 16.84 -19.02 8.70
C ARG A 73 15.40 -18.63 9.07
N ALA A 74 14.71 -17.97 8.14
CA ALA A 74 13.31 -17.60 8.32
C ALA A 74 12.43 -18.84 8.47
N PHE A 75 12.68 -19.89 7.68
CA PHE A 75 11.98 -21.17 7.80
C PHE A 75 12.14 -21.78 9.19
N ASP A 76 13.36 -21.81 9.72
CA ASP A 76 13.63 -22.36 11.06
C ASP A 76 12.91 -21.54 12.14
N VAL A 77 12.95 -20.21 12.06
CA VAL A 77 12.22 -19.33 12.98
C VAL A 77 10.72 -19.60 12.90
N ILE A 78 10.12 -19.57 11.70
CA ILE A 78 8.67 -19.72 11.52
C ILE A 78 8.20 -21.08 12.04
N THR A 79 8.92 -22.16 11.73
CA THR A 79 8.57 -23.49 12.21
C THR A 79 8.75 -23.67 13.71
N SER A 80 9.67 -22.96 14.34
CA SER A 80 9.83 -22.95 15.80
C SER A 80 8.64 -22.32 16.54
N TYR A 81 7.83 -21.52 15.83
CA TYR A 81 6.58 -20.94 16.33
C TYR A 81 5.33 -21.80 15.98
N ASP A 82 5.50 -23.09 15.71
CA ASP A 82 4.45 -24.07 15.43
C ASP A 82 3.66 -23.83 14.14
N TYR A 83 4.20 -23.10 13.18
CA TYR A 83 3.62 -23.04 11.83
C TYR A 83 3.92 -24.33 11.08
N THR A 84 2.87 -25.00 10.62
CA THR A 84 2.96 -26.38 10.08
C THR A 84 2.98 -26.47 8.56
N ASN A 85 2.51 -25.43 7.86
CA ASN A 85 2.42 -25.41 6.40
C ASN A 85 3.31 -24.33 5.80
N VAL A 86 4.62 -24.53 5.88
CA VAL A 86 5.64 -23.56 5.46
C VAL A 86 6.45 -24.11 4.29
N SER A 87 6.62 -23.28 3.27
CA SER A 87 7.47 -23.56 2.12
C SER A 87 8.32 -22.34 1.76
N VAL A 88 9.33 -22.54 0.95
CA VAL A 88 10.26 -21.50 0.49
C VAL A 88 10.22 -21.44 -1.03
N LEU A 89 10.15 -20.23 -1.57
CA LEU A 89 10.25 -19.99 -3.01
C LEU A 89 11.67 -20.30 -3.49
N LYS A 90 11.80 -21.31 -4.33
CA LYS A 90 13.09 -21.75 -4.87
C LYS A 90 13.73 -20.64 -5.70
N GLY A 91 14.92 -20.18 -5.29
CA GLY A 91 15.67 -19.12 -5.94
C GLY A 91 15.15 -17.70 -5.70
N GLY A 92 14.14 -17.55 -4.83
CA GLY A 92 13.65 -16.25 -4.38
C GLY A 92 13.05 -15.38 -5.48
N VAL A 93 13.03 -14.07 -5.25
CA VAL A 93 12.51 -13.07 -6.19
C VAL A 93 13.25 -13.08 -7.52
N LYS A 94 14.56 -13.36 -7.54
CA LYS A 94 15.34 -13.47 -8.78
C LYS A 94 14.87 -14.63 -9.67
N ALA A 95 14.51 -15.76 -9.08
CA ALA A 95 13.97 -16.89 -9.87
C ALA A 95 12.56 -16.58 -10.39
N TRP A 96 11.75 -15.87 -9.61
CA TRP A 96 10.44 -15.37 -10.02
C TRP A 96 10.57 -14.50 -11.27
N GLU A 97 11.41 -13.47 -11.24
CA GLU A 97 11.68 -12.57 -12.35
C GLU A 97 12.24 -13.33 -13.58
N SER A 98 13.23 -14.23 -13.36
CA SER A 98 13.84 -15.02 -14.43
C SER A 98 12.87 -15.98 -15.12
N THR A 99 11.75 -16.33 -14.48
CA THR A 99 10.67 -17.13 -15.05
C THR A 99 9.74 -16.30 -15.94
N GLY A 100 9.91 -14.96 -15.94
CA GLY A 100 9.13 -14.00 -16.73
C GLY A 100 7.95 -13.39 -15.98
N PHE A 101 7.85 -13.61 -14.67
CA PHE A 101 6.84 -12.95 -13.85
C PHE A 101 7.28 -11.54 -13.45
N GLU A 102 6.31 -10.65 -13.35
CA GLU A 102 6.53 -9.24 -13.03
C GLU A 102 7.00 -9.05 -11.58
N VAL A 103 7.94 -8.14 -11.39
CA VAL A 103 8.36 -7.63 -10.09
C VAL A 103 8.05 -6.14 -9.99
N PHE A 104 7.81 -5.68 -8.78
CA PHE A 104 7.35 -4.32 -8.50
C PHE A 104 8.33 -3.60 -7.59
N SER A 105 8.48 -2.30 -7.80
CA SER A 105 9.33 -1.44 -6.96
C SER A 105 8.50 -0.48 -6.09
N GLY A 106 9.04 -0.10 -4.95
CA GLY A 106 8.39 0.75 -3.95
C GLY A 106 7.71 -0.05 -2.84
N ILE A 107 7.03 0.66 -1.96
CA ILE A 107 6.22 0.11 -0.87
C ILE A 107 4.76 0.47 -1.09
N ASN A 108 3.83 -0.33 -0.55
CA ASN A 108 2.38 -0.13 -0.73
C ASN A 108 1.91 -0.14 -2.20
N VAL A 109 2.54 -0.94 -3.05
CA VAL A 109 2.24 -1.01 -4.49
C VAL A 109 0.78 -1.37 -4.77
N PRO A 110 0.13 -2.34 -4.08
CA PRO A 110 -1.28 -2.63 -4.33
C PRO A 110 -2.20 -1.43 -4.11
N SER A 111 -1.97 -0.64 -3.06
CA SER A 111 -2.79 0.56 -2.80
C SER A 111 -2.51 1.68 -3.81
N LYS A 112 -1.29 1.81 -4.31
CA LYS A 112 -0.96 2.75 -5.38
C LYS A 112 -1.63 2.37 -6.69
N ALA A 113 -1.53 1.11 -7.10
CA ALA A 113 -2.21 0.59 -8.29
C ALA A 113 -3.73 0.78 -8.22
N PHE A 114 -4.33 0.53 -7.05
CA PHE A 114 -5.74 0.80 -6.81
C PHE A 114 -6.09 2.29 -6.94
N GLY A 115 -5.24 3.18 -6.40
CA GLY A 115 -5.43 4.63 -6.54
C GLY A 115 -5.40 5.09 -8.01
N GLU A 116 -4.47 4.58 -8.80
CA GLU A 116 -4.39 4.87 -10.24
C GLU A 116 -5.60 4.31 -11.01
N PHE A 117 -6.05 3.11 -10.66
CA PHE A 117 -7.28 2.54 -11.22
C PHE A 117 -8.49 3.44 -10.94
N VAL A 118 -8.64 3.91 -9.70
CA VAL A 118 -9.72 4.82 -9.28
C VAL A 118 -9.64 6.14 -10.05
N GLU A 119 -8.44 6.76 -10.13
CA GLU A 119 -8.24 8.00 -10.87
C GLU A 119 -8.64 7.88 -12.34
N HIS A 120 -8.20 6.80 -12.99
CA HIS A 120 -8.51 6.55 -14.39
C HIS A 120 -10.00 6.28 -14.62
N THR A 121 -10.62 5.47 -13.76
CA THR A 121 -12.03 5.06 -13.89
C THR A 121 -13.00 6.22 -13.66
N TYR A 122 -12.74 7.01 -12.60
CA TYR A 122 -13.61 8.13 -12.22
C TYR A 122 -13.13 9.49 -12.74
N LYS A 123 -12.02 9.52 -13.49
CA LYS A 123 -11.41 10.74 -14.03
C LYS A 123 -11.23 11.81 -12.97
N THR A 124 -10.69 11.41 -11.81
CA THR A 124 -10.48 12.31 -10.67
C THR A 124 -9.66 13.52 -11.11
N PRO A 125 -10.18 14.74 -10.98
CA PRO A 125 -9.46 15.94 -11.42
C PRO A 125 -8.22 16.18 -10.55
N SER A 126 -7.17 16.70 -11.14
CA SER A 126 -5.94 17.06 -10.44
C SER A 126 -5.37 18.38 -10.92
N ILE A 127 -4.67 19.07 -10.04
CA ILE A 127 -3.91 20.27 -10.34
C ILE A 127 -2.46 20.11 -9.90
N SER A 128 -1.55 20.83 -10.54
CA SER A 128 -0.15 20.86 -10.14
C SER A 128 0.05 21.72 -8.89
N ALA A 129 1.17 21.50 -8.19
CA ALA A 129 1.55 22.35 -7.05
C ALA A 129 1.74 23.83 -7.47
N LYS A 130 2.17 24.08 -8.72
CA LYS A 130 2.30 25.43 -9.25
C LYS A 130 0.93 26.08 -9.44
N GLU A 131 -0.03 25.40 -10.05
CA GLU A 131 -1.39 25.88 -10.22
C GLU A 131 -2.03 26.19 -8.87
N LEU A 132 -1.90 25.28 -7.88
CA LEU A 132 -2.39 25.54 -6.53
C LEU A 132 -1.77 26.80 -5.93
N LYS A 133 -0.44 26.95 -6.06
CA LYS A 133 0.24 28.15 -5.57
C LYS A 133 -0.28 29.41 -6.25
N ASP A 134 -0.41 29.40 -7.57
CA ASP A 134 -0.95 30.54 -8.33
C ASP A 134 -2.39 30.89 -7.90
N MET A 135 -3.23 29.90 -7.62
CA MET A 135 -4.59 30.10 -7.09
C MET A 135 -4.56 30.75 -5.70
N MET A 136 -3.66 30.30 -4.81
CA MET A 136 -3.49 30.87 -3.46
C MET A 136 -2.97 32.32 -3.52
N ASP A 137 -1.96 32.57 -4.33
CA ASP A 137 -1.35 33.93 -4.50
C ASP A 137 -2.37 34.91 -5.07
N ASN A 138 -3.32 34.48 -5.88
CA ASN A 138 -4.41 35.28 -6.44
C ASN A 138 -5.66 35.35 -5.53
N ASN A 139 -5.59 34.85 -4.30
CA ASN A 139 -6.69 34.81 -3.33
C ASN A 139 -8.00 34.24 -3.91
N GLN A 140 -7.92 33.20 -4.72
CA GLN A 140 -9.11 32.50 -5.21
C GLN A 140 -9.86 31.84 -4.04
N ASP A 141 -11.18 31.67 -4.19
CA ASP A 141 -12.01 30.94 -3.23
C ASP A 141 -11.66 29.45 -3.27
N LEU A 142 -10.75 29.03 -2.41
CA LEU A 142 -10.31 27.63 -2.30
C LEU A 142 -10.02 27.22 -0.86
N ILE A 143 -10.11 25.93 -0.60
CA ILE A 143 -9.72 25.29 0.65
C ILE A 143 -8.81 24.10 0.34
N VAL A 144 -7.76 23.92 1.14
CA VAL A 144 -6.85 22.76 1.04
C VAL A 144 -7.13 21.81 2.20
N LEU A 145 -7.46 20.56 1.89
CA LEU A 145 -7.73 19.50 2.87
C LEU A 145 -6.64 18.43 2.77
N ASP A 146 -5.97 18.18 3.87
CA ASP A 146 -4.91 17.17 3.93
C ASP A 146 -5.49 15.84 4.39
N SER A 147 -5.48 14.85 3.50
CA SER A 147 -6.05 13.52 3.75
C SER A 147 -5.12 12.55 4.48
N ARG A 148 -3.98 13.04 4.99
CA ARG A 148 -3.02 12.25 5.76
C ARG A 148 -3.41 12.22 7.24
N PRO A 149 -2.85 11.26 8.03
CA PRO A 149 -2.98 11.29 9.48
C PRO A 149 -2.31 12.54 10.08
N MET A 150 -2.80 12.98 11.24
CA MET A 150 -2.32 14.15 11.99
C MET A 150 -0.79 14.16 12.20
N ASP A 151 -0.18 13.00 12.42
CA ASP A 151 1.27 12.90 12.64
C ASP A 151 2.06 13.30 11.39
N GLU A 152 1.64 12.86 10.21
CA GLU A 152 2.24 13.30 8.94
C GLU A 152 1.99 14.77 8.66
N TYR A 153 0.77 15.24 8.92
CA TYR A 153 0.37 16.64 8.74
C TYR A 153 1.22 17.60 9.59
N ARG A 154 1.50 17.23 10.85
CA ARG A 154 2.32 18.05 11.77
C ARG A 154 3.77 18.18 11.33
N VAL A 155 4.31 17.18 10.65
CA VAL A 155 5.69 17.22 10.13
C VAL A 155 5.84 18.21 8.99
N MET A 156 4.88 18.20 8.07
CA MET A 156 4.87 19.13 6.91
C MET A 156 3.45 19.17 6.35
N ASN A 157 2.95 20.36 6.04
CA ASN A 157 1.67 20.56 5.39
C ASN A 157 1.74 21.71 4.38
N ILE A 158 0.74 21.79 3.51
CA ILE A 158 0.55 22.94 2.63
C ILE A 158 0.05 24.11 3.48
N PRO A 159 0.62 25.33 3.33
CA PRO A 159 0.16 26.50 4.08
C PRO A 159 -1.37 26.67 3.97
N THR A 160 -2.01 27.00 5.08
CA THR A 160 -3.48 27.10 5.22
C THR A 160 -4.26 25.79 5.07
N GLY A 161 -3.60 24.66 4.82
CA GLY A 161 -4.23 23.35 4.76
C GLY A 161 -4.86 22.95 6.10
N ILE A 162 -5.96 22.24 6.04
CA ILE A 162 -6.69 21.71 7.21
C ILE A 162 -6.51 20.20 7.25
N ASP A 163 -6.11 19.66 8.40
CA ASP A 163 -6.04 18.22 8.60
C ASP A 163 -7.44 17.59 8.57
N MET A 164 -7.63 16.69 7.62
CA MET A 164 -8.88 15.97 7.43
C MET A 164 -8.60 14.59 6.81
N PRO A 165 -8.19 13.60 7.61
CA PRO A 165 -7.83 12.27 7.13
C PRO A 165 -8.90 11.65 6.22
N GLY A 166 -8.48 10.86 5.24
CA GLY A 166 -9.31 10.45 4.11
C GLY A 166 -10.70 9.91 4.46
N ALA A 167 -10.83 9.08 5.49
CA ALA A 167 -12.14 8.59 5.93
C ALA A 167 -12.98 9.69 6.62
N GLU A 168 -12.35 10.56 7.39
CA GLU A 168 -13.01 11.72 8.02
C GLU A 168 -13.43 12.75 6.96
N LEU A 169 -12.61 12.95 5.93
CA LEU A 169 -12.90 13.89 4.85
C LEU A 169 -14.27 13.58 4.22
N VAL A 170 -14.51 12.34 3.85
CA VAL A 170 -15.78 11.93 3.25
C VAL A 170 -16.98 12.18 4.16
N TYR A 171 -16.78 12.05 5.47
CA TYR A 171 -17.82 12.27 6.46
C TYR A 171 -18.01 13.74 6.87
N ARG A 172 -16.91 14.51 6.94
CA ARG A 172 -16.85 15.87 7.51
C ARG A 172 -16.74 16.98 6.48
N ILE A 173 -16.74 16.66 5.18
CA ILE A 173 -16.61 17.68 4.14
C ILE A 173 -17.66 18.80 4.25
N GLU A 174 -18.86 18.46 4.74
CA GLU A 174 -19.95 19.43 4.95
C GLU A 174 -19.70 20.36 6.13
N ASP A 175 -18.83 20.00 7.09
CA ASP A 175 -18.44 20.84 8.20
C ASP A 175 -17.36 21.87 7.80
N ALA A 176 -16.75 21.70 6.64
CA ALA A 176 -15.75 22.66 6.13
C ALA A 176 -16.41 23.98 5.71
N PRO A 177 -15.72 25.13 5.85
CA PRO A 177 -16.26 26.43 5.45
C PRO A 177 -16.25 26.59 3.91
N ILE A 178 -17.06 25.77 3.24
CA ILE A 178 -17.16 25.75 1.77
C ILE A 178 -18.50 26.28 1.30
N THR A 179 -18.48 26.90 0.13
CA THR A 179 -19.67 27.30 -0.64
C THR A 179 -19.75 26.47 -1.91
N LYS A 180 -20.82 26.63 -2.69
CA LYS A 180 -20.94 25.96 -4.00
C LYS A 180 -19.86 26.37 -5.00
N ASN A 181 -19.16 27.49 -4.77
CA ASN A 181 -18.14 28.04 -5.66
C ASN A 181 -16.72 27.77 -5.14
N THR A 182 -16.57 27.30 -3.90
CA THR A 182 -15.27 27.04 -3.29
C THR A 182 -14.60 25.86 -3.96
N THR A 183 -13.39 26.05 -4.48
CA THR A 183 -12.55 24.97 -4.99
C THR A 183 -11.98 24.16 -3.82
N VAL A 184 -12.30 22.91 -3.73
CA VAL A 184 -11.77 21.98 -2.72
C VAL A 184 -10.57 21.24 -3.30
N VAL A 185 -9.40 21.44 -2.72
CA VAL A 185 -8.17 20.76 -3.11
C VAL A 185 -7.79 19.76 -2.03
N VAL A 186 -7.66 18.50 -2.38
CA VAL A 186 -7.28 17.43 -1.44
C VAL A 186 -5.86 16.97 -1.73
N ASN A 187 -4.99 16.99 -0.72
CA ASN A 187 -3.62 16.51 -0.86
C ASN A 187 -3.31 15.30 0.05
N CYS A 188 -2.25 14.58 -0.31
CA CYS A 188 -1.59 13.58 0.54
C CYS A 188 -0.10 13.49 0.15
N ALA A 189 0.64 12.52 0.70
CA ALA A 189 2.06 12.34 0.39
C ALA A 189 2.33 11.71 -0.98
N GLY A 190 1.44 10.83 -1.48
CA GLY A 190 1.71 10.00 -2.67
C GLY A 190 0.49 9.80 -3.58
N ARG A 191 -0.41 10.75 -3.68
CA ARG A 191 -1.61 10.79 -4.53
C ARG A 191 -2.73 9.81 -4.15
N THR A 192 -2.42 8.56 -3.80
CA THR A 192 -3.42 7.49 -3.60
C THR A 192 -4.54 7.87 -2.63
N ARG A 193 -4.18 8.36 -1.43
CA ARG A 193 -5.17 8.71 -0.40
C ARG A 193 -6.08 9.87 -0.83
N SER A 194 -5.51 10.90 -1.46
CA SER A 194 -6.28 12.04 -1.97
C SER A 194 -7.19 11.66 -3.12
N ILE A 195 -6.72 10.83 -4.07
CA ILE A 195 -7.55 10.33 -5.17
C ILE A 195 -8.77 9.56 -4.64
N ILE A 196 -8.54 8.63 -3.71
CA ILE A 196 -9.61 7.84 -3.11
C ILE A 196 -10.58 8.74 -2.34
N ALA A 197 -10.08 9.67 -1.52
CA ALA A 197 -10.90 10.58 -0.73
C ALA A 197 -11.81 11.45 -1.62
N VAL A 198 -11.29 12.03 -2.69
CA VAL A 198 -12.06 12.81 -3.67
C VAL A 198 -13.12 11.95 -4.36
N SER A 199 -12.75 10.74 -4.81
CA SER A 199 -13.67 9.84 -5.50
C SER A 199 -14.83 9.41 -4.59
N TYR A 200 -14.57 9.08 -3.33
CA TYR A 200 -15.62 8.75 -2.37
C TYR A 200 -16.53 9.93 -2.05
N THR A 201 -16.00 11.14 -1.96
CA THR A 201 -16.80 12.35 -1.74
C THR A 201 -17.75 12.61 -2.91
N HIS A 202 -17.29 12.43 -4.15
CA HIS A 202 -18.12 12.55 -5.34
C HIS A 202 -19.22 11.47 -5.41
N LEU A 203 -18.91 10.21 -5.07
CA LEU A 203 -19.90 9.13 -5.05
C LEU A 203 -21.01 9.43 -4.05
N ARG A 204 -20.68 9.87 -2.84
CA ARG A 204 -21.67 10.24 -1.82
C ARG A 204 -22.58 11.37 -2.27
N ALA A 205 -22.05 12.36 -2.98
CA ALA A 205 -22.85 13.48 -3.50
C ALA A 205 -23.92 13.05 -4.53
N HIS A 206 -23.82 11.86 -5.11
CA HIS A 206 -24.78 11.30 -6.06
C HIS A 206 -25.81 10.37 -5.39
N GLU A 207 -25.60 9.99 -4.14
CA GLU A 207 -26.52 9.12 -3.38
C GLU A 207 -27.56 9.92 -2.52
N THR A 208 -27.42 11.24 -2.45
CA THR A 208 -28.34 12.17 -1.76
C THR A 208 -29.09 13.03 -2.76
#